data_f1a1760772d852a534481584292e955c
#
_entry.id   f1a1760772d852a534481584292e955c
#
_cell.length_a   1.000
_cell.length_b   1.000
_cell.length_c   1.000
_cell.angle_alpha   90.00
_cell.angle_beta   90.00
_cell.angle_gamma   90.00
#
_symmetry.space_group_name_H-M   'P 1'
#
loop_
_entity.id
_entity.type
_entity.pdbx_description
1 polymer ?
#
loop_
_entity_poly.entity_id
_entity_poly.type
_entity_poly.pdbx_seq_one_letter_code
_entity_poly.pdbx_strand_id
1 'polypeptide(L)'
;MATALITHPACLDHDTGPYHPETSERLRAVLAALEAPEFSDLLREQAPMATVEQLSRVHPRAYVEAILAIQPELGEPVQLDADTIMSNGSAEAASRAAGAACLAVDAVMEGWARAAFAAVRPPGHHAEPGRPMGFCLFNNVAVAALHARAVWGVQRVAVVDFDVHHGNGTQAMFEADPDLFYASSHQSPCYPGTGFASEHGVANNVVNMPLRPRDGGREFRAAWSGTILPALDAFAPGMLIVSAGFDAHAADPLAQLRLENADFAWITDELVKVADAHCGGKIVSVLEGGYDLNALAAAAAVHVRGLMRG
;
A
#
# COMPACT_ATOMS: atom_id res chain seq x y z
N MET A 1 -10.44 17.64 10.22
CA MET A 1 -11.20 17.23 9.02
C MET A 1 -11.37 15.72 9.06
N ALA A 2 -12.36 15.16 8.32
CA ALA A 2 -12.66 13.72 8.38
C ALA A 2 -11.61 12.87 7.67
N THR A 3 -11.48 11.62 8.12
CA THR A 3 -10.67 10.58 7.46
C THR A 3 -11.60 9.55 6.82
N ALA A 4 -11.37 9.19 5.57
CA ALA A 4 -12.14 8.16 4.88
C ALA A 4 -11.56 6.76 5.16
N LEU A 5 -12.43 5.80 5.42
CA LEU A 5 -12.13 4.37 5.41
C LEU A 5 -12.84 3.74 4.22
N ILE A 6 -12.08 3.26 3.26
CA ILE A 6 -12.62 2.71 2.01
C ILE A 6 -12.34 1.22 1.96
N THR A 7 -13.38 0.41 1.79
CA THR A 7 -13.30 -1.05 1.70
C THR A 7 -14.44 -1.60 0.87
N HIS A 8 -14.42 -2.91 0.58
CA HIS A 8 -15.55 -3.59 -0.06
C HIS A 8 -15.62 -5.05 0.37
N PRO A 9 -16.82 -5.63 0.58
CA PRO A 9 -16.97 -7.05 0.94
C PRO A 9 -16.29 -8.01 -0.04
N ALA A 10 -16.29 -7.73 -1.34
CA ALA A 10 -15.62 -8.55 -2.35
C ALA A 10 -14.12 -8.75 -2.09
N CYS A 11 -13.46 -7.84 -1.35
CA CYS A 11 -12.08 -8.05 -0.93
C CYS A 11 -11.91 -9.25 0.03
N LEU A 12 -13.00 -9.75 0.63
CA LEU A 12 -13.00 -10.96 1.46
C LEU A 12 -13.16 -12.23 0.63
N ASP A 13 -13.66 -12.12 -0.60
CA ASP A 13 -13.93 -13.26 -1.49
C ASP A 13 -12.67 -13.72 -2.26
N HIS A 14 -11.59 -12.97 -2.18
CA HIS A 14 -10.28 -13.42 -2.65
C HIS A 14 -9.75 -14.50 -1.71
N ASP A 15 -9.90 -15.77 -2.12
CA ASP A 15 -9.49 -16.95 -1.37
C ASP A 15 -8.18 -17.51 -1.91
N THR A 16 -7.14 -17.44 -1.11
CA THR A 16 -5.80 -17.92 -1.42
C THR A 16 -5.55 -19.35 -0.91
N GLY A 17 -6.56 -19.96 -0.29
CA GLY A 17 -6.49 -21.29 0.29
C GLY A 17 -6.07 -21.31 1.78
N PRO A 18 -6.24 -22.48 2.42
CA PRO A 18 -6.22 -22.58 3.90
C PRO A 18 -4.82 -22.41 4.55
N TYR A 19 -3.75 -22.52 3.79
CA TYR A 19 -2.36 -22.45 4.30
C TYR A 19 -1.62 -21.22 3.82
N HIS A 20 -2.29 -20.36 3.08
CA HIS A 20 -1.68 -19.15 2.56
C HIS A 20 -1.69 -18.04 3.62
N PRO A 21 -0.59 -17.29 3.81
CA PRO A 21 -0.55 -16.23 4.82
C PRO A 21 -1.48 -15.06 4.49
N GLU A 22 -1.63 -14.73 3.20
CA GLU A 22 -2.52 -13.65 2.75
C GLU A 22 -3.98 -14.15 2.70
N THR A 23 -4.69 -14.13 3.81
CA THR A 23 -6.05 -14.62 3.96
C THR A 23 -7.07 -13.51 4.17
N SER A 24 -8.36 -13.81 3.96
CA SER A 24 -9.45 -12.87 4.25
C SER A 24 -9.52 -12.44 5.71
N GLU A 25 -9.01 -13.26 6.63
CA GLU A 25 -8.98 -12.95 8.08
C GLU A 25 -8.12 -11.73 8.39
N ARG A 26 -7.13 -11.41 7.56
CA ARG A 26 -6.33 -10.19 7.67
C ARG A 26 -7.21 -8.93 7.59
N LEU A 27 -8.03 -8.85 6.55
CA LEU A 27 -8.94 -7.70 6.38
C LEU A 27 -10.03 -7.69 7.45
N ARG A 28 -10.56 -8.87 7.84
CA ARG A 28 -11.53 -8.96 8.95
C ARG A 28 -10.96 -8.42 10.25
N ALA A 29 -9.70 -8.75 10.57
CA ALA A 29 -9.03 -8.28 11.77
C ALA A 29 -8.84 -6.75 11.78
N VAL A 30 -8.43 -6.18 10.64
CA VAL A 30 -8.30 -4.71 10.48
C VAL A 30 -9.65 -4.03 10.64
N LEU A 31 -10.69 -4.50 9.93
CA LEU A 31 -12.02 -3.89 10.00
C LEU A 31 -12.61 -4.01 11.40
N ALA A 32 -12.45 -5.15 12.07
CA ALA A 32 -12.93 -5.33 13.45
C ALA A 32 -12.25 -4.37 14.43
N ALA A 33 -10.93 -4.13 14.29
CA ALA A 33 -10.23 -3.15 15.13
C ALA A 33 -10.75 -1.72 14.90
N LEU A 34 -11.12 -1.38 13.67
CA LEU A 34 -11.64 -0.08 13.30
C LEU A 34 -13.14 0.12 13.63
N GLU A 35 -13.81 -0.87 14.25
CA GLU A 35 -15.16 -0.71 14.85
C GLU A 35 -15.12 -0.15 16.27
N ALA A 36 -13.93 0.01 16.87
CA ALA A 36 -13.83 0.58 18.22
C ALA A 36 -14.37 2.03 18.25
N PRO A 37 -14.96 2.48 19.40
CA PRO A 37 -15.62 3.78 19.48
C PRO A 37 -14.77 4.97 19.08
N GLU A 38 -13.46 4.89 19.21
CA GLU A 38 -12.51 5.94 18.81
C GLU A 38 -12.45 6.18 17.29
N PHE A 39 -12.95 5.25 16.50
CA PHE A 39 -13.02 5.31 15.02
C PHE A 39 -14.42 5.63 14.49
N SER A 40 -15.35 6.05 15.37
CA SER A 40 -16.74 6.41 14.98
C SER A 40 -16.82 7.55 13.97
N ASP A 41 -15.83 8.43 13.94
CA ASP A 41 -15.79 9.59 13.03
C ASP A 41 -15.22 9.28 11.65
N LEU A 42 -14.83 8.03 11.37
CA LEU A 42 -14.40 7.61 10.04
C LEU A 42 -15.58 7.67 9.05
N LEU A 43 -15.35 8.31 7.91
CA LEU A 43 -16.27 8.26 6.77
C LEU A 43 -16.07 6.92 6.06
N ARG A 44 -17.07 6.04 6.17
CA ARG A 44 -17.00 4.67 5.64
C ARG A 44 -17.61 4.62 4.26
N GLU A 45 -16.82 4.26 3.26
CA GLU A 45 -17.22 4.18 1.87
C GLU A 45 -16.93 2.81 1.25
N GLN A 46 -17.78 2.44 0.31
CA GLN A 46 -17.55 1.22 -0.47
C GLN A 46 -16.68 1.51 -1.69
N ALA A 47 -15.66 0.68 -1.88
CA ALA A 47 -14.75 0.80 -3.01
C ALA A 47 -15.48 0.54 -4.35
N PRO A 48 -15.41 1.44 -5.34
CA PRO A 48 -15.82 1.13 -6.70
C PRO A 48 -14.86 0.10 -7.32
N MET A 49 -15.26 -0.54 -8.40
CA MET A 49 -14.31 -1.26 -9.25
C MET A 49 -13.47 -0.26 -10.04
N ALA A 50 -12.15 -0.45 -10.06
CA ALA A 50 -11.31 0.27 -11.00
C ALA A 50 -11.67 -0.10 -12.44
N THR A 51 -11.71 0.89 -13.31
CA THR A 51 -11.94 0.67 -14.74
C THR A 51 -10.67 0.13 -15.42
N VAL A 52 -10.84 -0.56 -16.55
CA VAL A 52 -9.70 -0.99 -17.39
C VAL A 52 -8.79 0.19 -17.74
N GLU A 53 -9.36 1.38 -17.96
CA GLU A 53 -8.58 2.60 -18.21
C GLU A 53 -7.72 2.99 -17.01
N GLN A 54 -8.27 2.99 -15.80
CA GLN A 54 -7.52 3.30 -14.57
C GLN A 54 -6.35 2.33 -14.37
N LEU A 55 -6.61 1.01 -14.49
CA LEU A 55 -5.60 -0.03 -14.38
C LEU A 55 -4.53 0.08 -15.48
N SER A 56 -4.95 0.44 -16.70
CA SER A 56 -4.06 0.55 -17.85
C SER A 56 -3.15 1.79 -17.84
N ARG A 57 -3.26 2.65 -16.83
CA ARG A 57 -2.29 3.75 -16.62
C ARG A 57 -0.92 3.24 -16.15
N VAL A 58 -0.87 2.09 -15.51
CA VAL A 58 0.36 1.48 -14.96
C VAL A 58 0.65 0.09 -15.50
N HIS A 59 -0.38 -0.64 -15.88
CA HIS A 59 -0.26 -1.99 -16.43
C HIS A 59 -0.58 -1.99 -17.93
N PRO A 60 0.15 -2.74 -18.78
CA PRO A 60 -0.25 -2.91 -20.17
C PRO A 60 -1.69 -3.42 -20.26
N ARG A 61 -2.49 -2.85 -21.17
CA ARG A 61 -3.91 -3.20 -21.33
C ARG A 61 -4.13 -4.71 -21.49
N ALA A 62 -3.25 -5.36 -22.27
CA ALA A 62 -3.31 -6.82 -22.48
C ALA A 62 -3.15 -7.61 -21.17
N TYR A 63 -2.28 -7.13 -20.26
CA TYR A 63 -2.14 -7.72 -18.92
C TYR A 63 -3.42 -7.54 -18.08
N VAL A 64 -3.97 -6.32 -18.07
CA VAL A 64 -5.22 -6.03 -17.35
C VAL A 64 -6.34 -6.94 -17.83
N GLU A 65 -6.56 -7.01 -19.14
CA GLU A 65 -7.60 -7.84 -19.75
C GLU A 65 -7.37 -9.33 -19.47
N ALA A 66 -6.10 -9.79 -19.48
CA ALA A 66 -5.76 -11.18 -19.16
C ALA A 66 -6.08 -11.53 -17.70
N ILE A 67 -5.70 -10.69 -16.72
CA ILE A 67 -6.02 -10.90 -15.30
C ILE A 67 -7.54 -10.89 -15.07
N LEU A 68 -8.25 -9.93 -15.63
CA LEU A 68 -9.72 -9.82 -15.47
C LEU A 68 -10.48 -10.97 -16.14
N ALA A 69 -9.91 -11.59 -17.17
CA ALA A 69 -10.50 -12.74 -17.86
C ALA A 69 -10.35 -14.06 -17.08
N ILE A 70 -9.45 -14.12 -16.07
CA ILE A 70 -9.28 -15.30 -15.23
C ILE A 70 -10.47 -15.38 -14.27
N GLN A 71 -11.34 -16.34 -14.50
CA GLN A 71 -12.54 -16.60 -13.70
C GLN A 71 -12.53 -18.07 -13.25
N PRO A 72 -11.78 -18.40 -12.18
CA PRO A 72 -11.69 -19.77 -11.70
C PRO A 72 -13.05 -20.27 -11.23
N GLU A 73 -13.32 -21.57 -11.41
CA GLU A 73 -14.46 -22.20 -10.81
C GLU A 73 -14.34 -22.25 -9.29
N LEU A 74 -15.47 -22.33 -8.59
CA LEU A 74 -15.46 -22.38 -7.14
C LEU A 74 -14.68 -23.62 -6.63
N GLY A 75 -13.67 -23.39 -5.84
CA GLY A 75 -12.79 -24.44 -5.31
C GLY A 75 -11.64 -24.86 -6.23
N GLU A 76 -11.51 -24.25 -7.42
CA GLU A 76 -10.43 -24.54 -8.38
C GLU A 76 -9.54 -23.29 -8.61
N PRO A 77 -8.70 -22.88 -7.65
CA PRO A 77 -7.87 -21.70 -7.80
C PRO A 77 -6.83 -21.87 -8.91
N VAL A 78 -6.47 -20.76 -9.55
CA VAL A 78 -5.43 -20.68 -10.56
C VAL A 78 -4.18 -20.05 -9.97
N GLN A 79 -3.05 -20.75 -10.04
CA GLN A 79 -1.77 -20.23 -9.60
C GLN A 79 -1.11 -19.43 -10.73
N LEU A 80 -0.75 -18.19 -10.47
CA LEU A 80 -0.15 -17.27 -11.44
C LEU A 80 1.36 -17.17 -11.29
N ASP A 81 1.86 -17.29 -10.07
CA ASP A 81 3.29 -17.31 -9.72
C ASP A 81 3.48 -18.28 -8.53
N ALA A 82 4.69 -18.45 -8.04
CA ALA A 82 5.02 -19.36 -6.94
C ALA A 82 4.16 -19.13 -5.68
N ASP A 83 3.69 -17.90 -5.48
CA ASP A 83 2.97 -17.46 -4.28
C ASP A 83 1.73 -16.59 -4.58
N THR A 84 1.35 -16.44 -5.84
CA THR A 84 0.23 -15.57 -6.24
C THR A 84 -0.88 -16.40 -6.87
N ILE A 85 -2.04 -16.37 -6.24
CA ILE A 85 -3.18 -17.24 -6.56
C ILE A 85 -4.41 -16.40 -6.90
N MET A 86 -5.19 -16.85 -7.87
CA MET A 86 -6.54 -16.33 -8.13
C MET A 86 -7.60 -17.41 -7.87
N SER A 87 -8.59 -17.06 -7.09
CA SER A 87 -9.80 -17.84 -6.84
C SER A 87 -11.02 -17.19 -7.49
N ASN A 88 -12.17 -17.83 -7.38
CA ASN A 88 -13.44 -17.19 -7.70
C ASN A 88 -13.60 -15.90 -6.89
N GLY A 89 -13.89 -14.78 -7.53
CA GLY A 89 -13.95 -13.45 -6.87
C GLY A 89 -12.67 -12.64 -6.87
N SER A 90 -11.49 -13.23 -7.11
CA SER A 90 -10.20 -12.50 -7.05
C SER A 90 -10.11 -11.34 -8.03
N ALA A 91 -10.65 -11.47 -9.24
CA ALA A 91 -10.63 -10.39 -10.25
C ALA A 91 -11.46 -9.18 -9.78
N GLU A 92 -12.64 -9.42 -9.17
CA GLU A 92 -13.42 -8.33 -8.56
C GLU A 92 -12.70 -7.73 -7.37
N ALA A 93 -12.19 -8.54 -6.45
CA ALA A 93 -11.43 -8.07 -5.29
C ALA A 93 -10.26 -7.17 -5.68
N ALA A 94 -9.44 -7.59 -6.66
CA ALA A 94 -8.32 -6.80 -7.18
C ALA A 94 -8.77 -5.48 -7.83
N SER A 95 -9.87 -5.52 -8.59
CA SER A 95 -10.45 -4.31 -9.18
C SER A 95 -10.99 -3.35 -8.11
N ARG A 96 -11.59 -3.88 -7.03
CA ARG A 96 -12.05 -3.09 -5.87
C ARG A 96 -10.89 -2.51 -5.08
N ALA A 97 -9.80 -3.26 -4.91
CA ALA A 97 -8.62 -2.78 -4.22
C ALA A 97 -7.98 -1.57 -4.93
N ALA A 98 -7.77 -1.66 -6.23
CA ALA A 98 -7.30 -0.54 -7.04
C ALA A 98 -8.32 0.60 -7.10
N GLY A 99 -9.62 0.29 -7.18
CA GLY A 99 -10.71 1.27 -7.17
C GLY A 99 -10.82 2.02 -5.84
N ALA A 100 -10.56 1.34 -4.71
CA ALA A 100 -10.49 1.98 -3.39
C ALA A 100 -9.35 3.01 -3.32
N ALA A 101 -8.18 2.67 -3.88
CA ALA A 101 -7.04 3.56 -3.92
C ALA A 101 -7.31 4.80 -4.81
N CYS A 102 -8.02 4.65 -5.93
CA CYS A 102 -8.49 5.77 -6.75
C CYS A 102 -9.51 6.64 -5.98
N LEU A 103 -10.52 6.04 -5.34
CA LEU A 103 -11.51 6.77 -4.57
C LEU A 103 -10.88 7.50 -3.37
N ALA A 104 -9.83 6.92 -2.76
CA ALA A 104 -9.07 7.58 -1.72
C ALA A 104 -8.39 8.86 -2.20
N VAL A 105 -7.85 8.85 -3.42
CA VAL A 105 -7.33 10.06 -4.08
C VAL A 105 -8.46 11.07 -4.32
N ASP A 106 -9.58 10.63 -4.90
CA ASP A 106 -10.72 11.52 -5.17
C ASP A 106 -11.22 12.16 -3.87
N ALA A 107 -11.33 11.40 -2.78
CA ALA A 107 -11.76 11.86 -1.47
C ALA A 107 -10.94 13.05 -0.94
N VAL A 108 -9.61 12.94 -1.03
CA VAL A 108 -8.72 14.00 -0.53
C VAL A 108 -8.60 15.17 -1.51
N MET A 109 -8.76 14.93 -2.79
CA MET A 109 -8.70 15.97 -3.81
C MET A 109 -9.99 16.79 -3.89
N GLU A 110 -11.16 16.15 -3.75
CA GLU A 110 -12.46 16.82 -3.63
C GLU A 110 -12.64 17.52 -2.28
N GLY A 111 -11.86 17.12 -1.26
CA GLY A 111 -11.82 17.76 0.05
C GLY A 111 -12.93 17.32 1.02
N TRP A 112 -13.65 16.22 0.75
CA TRP A 112 -14.58 15.66 1.73
C TRP A 112 -13.89 14.77 2.78
N ALA A 113 -12.65 14.36 2.50
CA ALA A 113 -11.73 13.81 3.49
C ALA A 113 -10.37 14.50 3.38
N ARG A 114 -9.64 14.58 4.50
CA ARG A 114 -8.24 15.06 4.51
C ARG A 114 -7.26 13.93 4.32
N ALA A 115 -7.55 12.79 4.93
CA ALA A 115 -6.80 11.55 4.82
C ALA A 115 -7.74 10.43 4.40
N ALA A 116 -7.21 9.40 3.76
CA ALA A 116 -7.97 8.21 3.42
C ALA A 116 -7.14 6.94 3.65
N PHE A 117 -7.78 5.91 4.20
CA PHE A 117 -7.22 4.57 4.33
C PHE A 117 -8.05 3.58 3.52
N ALA A 118 -7.43 2.98 2.52
CA ALA A 118 -8.01 1.89 1.74
C ALA A 118 -7.67 0.55 2.42
N ALA A 119 -8.62 0.00 3.16
CA ALA A 119 -8.53 -1.31 3.80
C ALA A 119 -8.99 -2.38 2.80
N VAL A 120 -8.07 -2.92 2.03
CA VAL A 120 -8.36 -3.77 0.87
C VAL A 120 -7.47 -5.00 0.79
N ARG A 121 -7.87 -5.97 0.01
CA ARG A 121 -7.16 -7.15 -0.48
C ARG A 121 -7.57 -7.42 -1.93
N PRO A 122 -6.66 -8.00 -2.74
CA PRO A 122 -5.25 -8.32 -2.50
C PRO A 122 -4.38 -7.06 -2.34
N PRO A 123 -3.14 -7.21 -1.80
CA PRO A 123 -2.14 -6.14 -1.78
C PRO A 123 -1.67 -5.79 -3.20
N GLY A 124 -0.79 -4.79 -3.34
CA GLY A 124 -0.47 -4.27 -4.66
C GLY A 124 1.01 -4.02 -4.97
N HIS A 125 1.84 -3.69 -3.99
CA HIS A 125 3.15 -3.08 -4.23
C HIS A 125 4.17 -3.96 -4.97
N HIS A 126 3.96 -5.29 -4.99
CA HIS A 126 4.81 -6.22 -5.74
C HIS A 126 4.40 -6.40 -7.21
N ALA A 127 3.14 -6.10 -7.58
CA ALA A 127 2.71 -6.26 -8.97
C ALA A 127 3.52 -5.35 -9.89
N GLU A 128 4.30 -5.97 -10.78
CA GLU A 128 5.08 -5.29 -11.81
C GLU A 128 4.18 -4.87 -13.00
N PRO A 129 4.65 -4.06 -13.94
CA PRO A 129 3.80 -3.62 -15.05
C PRO A 129 3.05 -4.76 -15.77
N GLY A 130 3.70 -5.87 -16.06
CA GLY A 130 3.12 -6.99 -16.79
C GLY A 130 3.18 -8.33 -16.06
N ARG A 131 3.36 -8.34 -14.73
CA ARG A 131 3.54 -9.57 -13.96
C ARG A 131 2.90 -9.48 -12.58
N PRO A 132 1.98 -10.41 -12.24
CA PRO A 132 1.50 -10.59 -10.87
C PRO A 132 2.56 -11.33 -10.07
N MET A 133 2.81 -10.94 -8.83
CA MET A 133 3.73 -11.63 -7.92
C MET A 133 3.56 -11.12 -6.49
N GLY A 134 4.08 -11.86 -5.50
CA GLY A 134 4.04 -11.43 -4.10
C GLY A 134 2.62 -11.19 -3.60
N PHE A 135 1.68 -12.07 -3.94
CA PHE A 135 0.25 -11.97 -3.62
C PHE A 135 -0.50 -10.85 -4.36
N CYS A 136 0.19 -10.04 -5.17
CA CYS A 136 -0.33 -8.84 -5.80
C CYS A 136 -0.76 -9.11 -7.25
N LEU A 137 -1.96 -8.61 -7.62
CA LEU A 137 -2.50 -8.72 -8.98
C LEU A 137 -2.38 -7.41 -9.76
N PHE A 138 -2.77 -6.29 -9.14
CA PHE A 138 -2.59 -4.94 -9.65
C PHE A 138 -1.86 -4.08 -8.62
N ASN A 139 -1.08 -3.13 -9.05
CA ASN A 139 -0.37 -2.23 -8.16
C ASN A 139 -1.29 -1.08 -7.73
N ASN A 140 -1.95 -1.26 -6.59
CA ASN A 140 -2.98 -0.35 -6.10
C ASN A 140 -2.48 1.09 -5.91
N VAL A 141 -1.29 1.27 -5.30
CA VAL A 141 -0.72 2.59 -5.04
C VAL A 141 -0.21 3.28 -6.30
N ALA A 142 0.34 2.53 -7.26
CA ALA A 142 0.74 3.10 -8.53
C ALA A 142 -0.47 3.51 -9.38
N VAL A 143 -1.55 2.71 -9.37
CA VAL A 143 -2.83 3.09 -10.01
C VAL A 143 -3.37 4.39 -9.40
N ALA A 144 -3.34 4.52 -8.07
CA ALA A 144 -3.74 5.74 -7.37
C ALA A 144 -2.86 6.94 -7.76
N ALA A 145 -1.54 6.76 -7.83
CA ALA A 145 -0.60 7.81 -8.20
C ALA A 145 -0.84 8.33 -9.62
N LEU A 146 -1.01 7.43 -10.59
CA LEU A 146 -1.30 7.81 -11.97
C LEU A 146 -2.74 8.33 -12.13
N HIS A 147 -3.68 7.92 -11.26
CA HIS A 147 -5.01 8.51 -11.18
C HIS A 147 -4.95 9.97 -10.71
N ALA A 148 -4.18 10.27 -9.65
CA ALA A 148 -3.96 11.63 -9.16
C ALA A 148 -3.40 12.56 -10.26
N ARG A 149 -2.45 12.06 -11.05
CA ARG A 149 -1.90 12.81 -12.20
C ARG A 149 -2.91 13.02 -13.32
N ALA A 150 -3.59 11.95 -13.74
CA ALA A 150 -4.45 11.97 -14.92
C ALA A 150 -5.77 12.74 -14.70
N VAL A 151 -6.35 12.65 -13.51
CA VAL A 151 -7.67 13.22 -13.21
C VAL A 151 -7.55 14.58 -12.52
N TRP A 152 -6.58 14.71 -11.61
CA TRP A 152 -6.46 15.89 -10.77
C TRP A 152 -5.30 16.82 -11.15
N GLY A 153 -4.49 16.44 -12.14
CA GLY A 153 -3.37 17.25 -12.62
C GLY A 153 -2.23 17.39 -11.60
N VAL A 154 -2.18 16.49 -10.61
CA VAL A 154 -1.07 16.48 -9.64
C VAL A 154 0.22 16.10 -10.37
N GLN A 155 1.19 16.99 -10.43
CA GLN A 155 2.42 16.74 -11.18
C GLN A 155 3.32 15.76 -10.46
N ARG A 156 3.64 16.04 -9.19
CA ARG A 156 4.60 15.26 -8.39
C ARG A 156 3.88 14.42 -7.37
N VAL A 157 4.01 13.10 -7.50
CA VAL A 157 3.40 12.13 -6.58
C VAL A 157 4.49 11.29 -5.92
N ALA A 158 4.43 11.18 -4.60
CA ALA A 158 5.31 10.30 -3.84
C ALA A 158 4.52 9.09 -3.33
N VAL A 159 5.12 7.91 -3.50
CA VAL A 159 4.74 6.69 -2.76
C VAL A 159 5.86 6.37 -1.79
N VAL A 160 5.50 6.21 -0.52
CA VAL A 160 6.40 5.71 0.52
C VAL A 160 5.89 4.38 1.05
N ASP A 161 6.80 3.47 1.34
CA ASP A 161 6.50 2.08 1.62
C ASP A 161 7.24 1.63 2.89
N PHE A 162 6.49 1.21 3.90
CA PHE A 162 7.04 0.66 5.12
C PHE A 162 6.67 -0.82 5.35
N ASP A 163 6.12 -1.48 4.32
CA ASP A 163 6.04 -2.93 4.28
C ASP A 163 7.44 -3.53 4.50
N VAL A 164 7.51 -4.70 5.11
CA VAL A 164 8.80 -5.36 5.37
C VAL A 164 9.48 -5.84 4.08
N HIS A 165 8.70 -6.00 3.01
CA HIS A 165 9.19 -6.39 1.69
C HIS A 165 9.40 -5.16 0.80
N HIS A 166 10.40 -5.23 -0.07
CA HIS A 166 10.59 -4.18 -1.07
C HIS A 166 9.46 -4.19 -2.11
N GLY A 167 8.80 -3.06 -2.32
CA GLY A 167 7.75 -2.88 -3.33
C GLY A 167 8.32 -2.74 -4.75
N ASN A 168 8.89 -3.83 -5.27
CA ASN A 168 9.57 -3.87 -6.57
C ASN A 168 8.68 -3.41 -7.73
N GLY A 169 7.39 -3.71 -7.68
CA GLY A 169 6.43 -3.29 -8.69
C GLY A 169 6.27 -1.77 -8.72
N THR A 170 6.14 -1.14 -7.57
CA THR A 170 6.04 0.32 -7.47
C THR A 170 7.32 1.00 -7.94
N GLN A 171 8.49 0.51 -7.52
CA GLN A 171 9.77 1.03 -7.99
C GLN A 171 9.88 0.93 -9.52
N ALA A 172 9.60 -0.23 -10.11
CA ALA A 172 9.71 -0.45 -11.55
C ALA A 172 8.80 0.49 -12.37
N MET A 173 7.67 0.91 -11.81
CA MET A 173 6.74 1.86 -12.45
C MET A 173 7.19 3.31 -12.31
N PHE A 174 7.99 3.63 -11.29
CA PHE A 174 8.32 5.01 -10.91
C PHE A 174 9.74 5.43 -11.30
N GLU A 175 10.69 4.51 -11.33
CA GLU A 175 12.12 4.82 -11.46
C GLU A 175 12.52 5.61 -12.71
N ALA A 176 11.73 5.52 -13.77
CA ALA A 176 11.99 6.20 -15.05
C ALA A 176 11.27 7.57 -15.19
N ASP A 177 10.46 7.98 -14.22
CA ASP A 177 9.72 9.26 -14.27
C ASP A 177 10.18 10.18 -13.11
N PRO A 178 10.85 11.31 -13.40
CA PRO A 178 11.39 12.20 -12.37
C PRO A 178 10.32 12.88 -11.49
N ASP A 179 9.05 12.86 -11.89
CA ASP A 179 7.93 13.42 -11.14
C ASP A 179 7.19 12.38 -10.29
N LEU A 180 7.65 11.14 -10.29
CA LEU A 180 7.20 10.07 -9.40
C LEU A 180 8.33 9.70 -8.44
N PHE A 181 8.05 9.69 -7.14
CA PHE A 181 9.02 9.34 -6.11
C PHE A 181 8.61 8.05 -5.42
N TYR A 182 9.57 7.16 -5.23
CA TYR A 182 9.39 5.95 -4.44
C TYR A 182 10.45 5.85 -3.35
N ALA A 183 10.02 5.58 -2.12
CA ALA A 183 10.95 5.28 -1.04
C ALA A 183 10.46 4.10 -0.21
N SER A 184 11.37 3.20 0.12
CA SER A 184 11.06 1.99 0.90
C SER A 184 12.08 1.74 1.99
N SER A 185 11.59 1.34 3.17
CA SER A 185 12.40 0.67 4.18
C SER A 185 11.94 -0.79 4.29
N HIS A 186 12.83 -1.73 4.01
CA HIS A 186 12.48 -3.15 3.93
C HIS A 186 13.60 -4.03 4.49
N GLN A 187 13.28 -5.25 4.84
CA GLN A 187 14.31 -6.20 5.27
C GLN A 187 15.17 -6.66 4.08
N SER A 188 16.48 -6.75 4.28
CA SER A 188 17.40 -7.37 3.33
C SER A 188 18.45 -8.23 4.07
N PRO A 189 18.65 -9.51 3.68
CA PRO A 189 17.93 -10.22 2.61
C PRO A 189 16.49 -10.58 2.98
N CYS A 190 15.58 -10.44 2.04
CA CYS A 190 14.19 -10.88 2.10
C CYS A 190 13.62 -10.97 0.68
N TYR A 191 12.41 -11.52 0.51
CA TYR A 191 11.65 -11.42 -0.73
C TYR A 191 11.43 -9.94 -1.11
N PRO A 192 11.42 -9.56 -2.39
CA PRO A 192 11.72 -10.36 -3.58
C PRO A 192 13.21 -10.43 -3.94
N GLY A 193 14.12 -9.91 -3.11
CA GLY A 193 15.56 -9.89 -3.35
C GLY A 193 16.05 -8.69 -4.16
N THR A 194 15.27 -7.62 -4.20
CA THR A 194 15.53 -6.34 -4.86
C THR A 194 15.56 -5.19 -3.85
N GLY A 195 15.67 -3.94 -4.28
CA GLY A 195 15.66 -2.77 -3.39
C GLY A 195 17.04 -2.45 -2.81
N PHE A 196 18.08 -2.49 -3.65
CA PHE A 196 19.42 -2.14 -3.20
C PHE A 196 19.55 -0.63 -2.98
N ALA A 197 20.28 -0.24 -1.94
CA ALA A 197 20.54 1.16 -1.62
C ALA A 197 21.26 1.93 -2.74
N SER A 198 21.83 1.23 -3.73
CA SER A 198 22.47 1.81 -4.90
C SER A 198 21.50 2.13 -6.06
N GLU A 199 20.23 1.76 -5.95
CA GLU A 199 19.19 2.05 -6.95
C GLU A 199 18.60 3.43 -6.66
N HIS A 200 18.75 4.37 -7.59
CA HIS A 200 18.38 5.77 -7.36
C HIS A 200 17.35 6.33 -8.34
N GLY A 201 16.98 5.55 -9.39
CA GLY A 201 16.13 6.04 -10.47
C GLY A 201 16.80 7.16 -11.29
N VAL A 202 16.04 7.77 -12.22
CA VAL A 202 16.57 8.74 -13.19
C VAL A 202 16.90 10.12 -12.59
N ALA A 203 16.30 10.48 -11.45
CA ALA A 203 16.45 11.80 -10.82
C ALA A 203 16.68 11.70 -9.31
N ASN A 204 17.29 10.64 -8.82
CA ASN A 204 17.35 10.27 -7.41
C ASN A 204 15.92 10.18 -6.80
N ASN A 205 14.97 9.74 -7.60
CA ASN A 205 13.57 9.62 -7.24
C ASN A 205 13.22 8.24 -6.67
N VAL A 206 14.22 7.39 -6.47
CA VAL A 206 14.13 6.11 -5.74
C VAL A 206 15.07 6.14 -4.54
N VAL A 207 14.54 5.79 -3.36
CA VAL A 207 15.30 5.74 -2.11
C VAL A 207 15.03 4.42 -1.40
N ASN A 208 15.97 3.51 -1.45
CA ASN A 208 15.90 2.22 -0.77
C ASN A 208 16.75 2.20 0.50
N MET A 209 16.13 1.83 1.62
CA MET A 209 16.77 1.68 2.92
C MET A 209 16.64 0.23 3.42
N PRO A 210 17.53 -0.68 2.96
CA PRO A 210 17.53 -2.06 3.43
C PRO A 210 17.92 -2.13 4.91
N LEU A 211 17.06 -2.75 5.70
CA LEU A 211 17.27 -3.03 7.13
C LEU A 211 17.70 -4.49 7.30
N ARG A 212 18.47 -4.76 8.33
CA ARG A 212 18.96 -6.11 8.62
C ARG A 212 17.90 -6.91 9.38
N PRO A 213 17.86 -8.23 9.23
CA PRO A 213 17.06 -9.07 10.11
C PRO A 213 17.30 -8.74 11.58
N ARG A 214 16.23 -8.56 12.34
CA ARG A 214 16.18 -8.16 13.77
C ARG A 214 16.45 -6.68 14.05
N ASP A 215 16.65 -5.83 13.06
CA ASP A 215 16.58 -4.38 13.27
C ASP A 215 15.17 -4.01 13.78
N GLY A 216 15.12 -3.05 14.68
CA GLY A 216 13.90 -2.60 15.35
C GLY A 216 13.63 -1.12 15.11
N GLY A 217 12.78 -0.54 15.97
CA GLY A 217 12.34 0.85 15.84
C GLY A 217 13.48 1.87 15.80
N ARG A 218 14.61 1.61 16.46
CA ARG A 218 15.77 2.52 16.44
C ARG A 218 16.36 2.63 15.03
N GLU A 219 16.64 1.50 14.38
CA GLU A 219 17.23 1.44 13.04
C GLU A 219 16.23 1.94 11.99
N PHE A 220 14.97 1.54 12.12
CA PHE A 220 13.87 2.01 11.27
C PHE A 220 13.75 3.54 11.33
N ARG A 221 13.60 4.12 12.52
CA ARG A 221 13.49 5.57 12.67
C ARG A 221 14.73 6.31 12.20
N ALA A 222 15.94 5.74 12.40
CA ALA A 222 17.16 6.33 11.87
C ALA A 222 17.20 6.34 10.35
N ALA A 223 16.77 5.27 9.68
CA ALA A 223 16.67 5.21 8.22
C ALA A 223 15.69 6.26 7.66
N TRP A 224 14.52 6.37 8.28
CA TRP A 224 13.51 7.36 7.87
C TRP A 224 13.96 8.79 8.15
N SER A 225 14.38 9.11 9.38
CA SER A 225 14.78 10.48 9.74
C SER A 225 16.05 10.95 9.04
N GLY A 226 16.99 10.02 8.80
CA GLY A 226 18.29 10.36 8.22
C GLY A 226 18.31 10.38 6.69
N THR A 227 17.40 9.69 6.03
CA THR A 227 17.45 9.50 4.57
C THR A 227 16.10 9.69 3.89
N ILE A 228 15.06 8.90 4.24
CA ILE A 228 13.82 8.91 3.48
C ILE A 228 13.06 10.24 3.65
N LEU A 229 12.85 10.69 4.88
CA LEU A 229 12.11 11.94 5.12
C LEU A 229 12.81 13.18 4.52
N PRO A 230 14.15 13.37 4.64
CA PRO A 230 14.83 14.45 3.95
C PRO A 230 14.72 14.38 2.42
N ALA A 231 14.78 13.19 1.81
CA ALA A 231 14.64 13.03 0.37
C ALA A 231 13.21 13.33 -0.08
N LEU A 232 12.20 12.90 0.69
CA LEU A 232 10.79 13.16 0.44
C LEU A 232 10.48 14.66 0.59
N ASP A 233 11.03 15.32 1.59
CA ASP A 233 10.92 16.79 1.78
C ASP A 233 11.53 17.55 0.61
N ALA A 234 12.72 17.16 0.16
CA ALA A 234 13.38 17.76 -1.02
C ALA A 234 12.60 17.48 -2.32
N PHE A 235 11.95 16.32 -2.43
CA PHE A 235 11.06 16.03 -3.55
C PHE A 235 9.82 16.93 -3.55
N ALA A 236 9.31 17.38 -2.43
CA ALA A 236 8.15 18.25 -2.27
C ALA A 236 6.92 17.76 -3.09
N PRO A 237 6.30 16.63 -2.73
CA PRO A 237 5.19 16.05 -3.47
C PRO A 237 3.91 16.91 -3.40
N GLY A 238 3.13 16.92 -4.47
CA GLY A 238 1.76 17.45 -4.43
C GLY A 238 0.73 16.44 -3.92
N MET A 239 1.11 15.15 -3.85
CA MET A 239 0.31 14.07 -3.27
C MET A 239 1.25 13.06 -2.60
N LEU A 240 0.89 12.64 -1.38
CA LEU A 240 1.58 11.58 -0.65
C LEU A 240 0.69 10.34 -0.55
N ILE A 241 1.20 9.21 -1.02
CA ILE A 241 0.55 7.90 -0.95
C ILE A 241 1.44 6.95 -0.13
N VAL A 242 0.84 6.10 0.67
CA VAL A 242 1.53 5.18 1.57
C VAL A 242 1.16 3.75 1.23
N SER A 243 2.14 2.92 0.88
CA SER A 243 2.04 1.47 0.95
C SER A 243 2.20 1.06 2.41
N ALA A 244 1.10 0.73 3.05
CA ALA A 244 1.03 0.48 4.48
C ALA A 244 1.00 -1.03 4.75
N GLY A 245 2.17 -1.65 4.76
CA GLY A 245 2.35 -3.00 5.27
C GLY A 245 2.69 -2.98 6.76
N PHE A 246 2.20 -3.96 7.49
CA PHE A 246 2.42 -4.08 8.94
C PHE A 246 3.20 -5.33 9.32
N ASP A 247 3.77 -6.01 8.34
CA ASP A 247 4.58 -7.23 8.47
C ASP A 247 6.03 -6.98 8.94
N ALA A 248 6.46 -5.73 9.06
CA ALA A 248 7.66 -5.38 9.80
C ALA A 248 7.49 -5.49 11.34
N HIS A 249 6.26 -5.77 11.83
CA HIS A 249 5.99 -5.94 13.26
C HIS A 249 6.71 -7.16 13.84
N ALA A 250 7.19 -7.05 15.09
CA ALA A 250 7.97 -8.08 15.78
C ALA A 250 7.28 -9.45 15.92
N ALA A 251 5.95 -9.49 15.84
CA ALA A 251 5.15 -10.71 15.90
C ALA A 251 4.86 -11.33 14.52
N ASP A 252 5.24 -10.67 13.42
CA ASP A 252 4.93 -11.17 12.08
C ASP A 252 5.73 -12.44 11.75
N PRO A 253 5.09 -13.47 11.14
CA PRO A 253 5.75 -14.73 10.87
C PRO A 253 6.61 -14.74 9.59
N LEU A 254 6.45 -13.77 8.66
CA LEU A 254 7.09 -13.84 7.35
C LEU A 254 8.46 -13.17 7.29
N ALA A 255 8.75 -12.27 8.24
CA ALA A 255 10.03 -11.58 8.28
C ALA A 255 10.61 -11.50 9.71
N GLN A 256 11.70 -10.78 9.87
CA GLN A 256 12.45 -10.78 11.13
C GLN A 256 12.70 -9.37 11.67
N LEU A 257 12.15 -8.32 11.07
CA LEU A 257 12.18 -6.99 11.67
C LEU A 257 11.41 -7.00 13.00
N ARG A 258 11.67 -6.03 13.85
CA ARG A 258 11.11 -5.98 15.20
C ARG A 258 10.52 -4.61 15.50
N LEU A 259 9.63 -4.15 14.61
CA LEU A 259 8.88 -2.93 14.88
C LEU A 259 7.75 -3.23 15.87
N GLU A 260 7.41 -2.20 16.63
CA GLU A 260 6.30 -2.19 17.58
C GLU A 260 5.23 -1.20 17.10
N ASN A 261 4.03 -1.28 17.65
CA ASN A 261 2.94 -0.36 17.32
C ASN A 261 3.35 1.13 17.42
N ALA A 262 4.25 1.46 18.37
CA ALA A 262 4.78 2.80 18.54
C ALA A 262 5.63 3.29 17.35
N ASP A 263 6.20 2.39 16.56
CA ASP A 263 6.99 2.74 15.37
C ASP A 263 6.07 3.08 14.21
N PHE A 264 4.98 2.32 14.03
CA PHE A 264 3.93 2.63 13.05
C PHE A 264 3.18 3.92 13.39
N ALA A 265 2.92 4.18 14.66
CA ALA A 265 2.35 5.46 15.07
C ALA A 265 3.30 6.62 14.76
N TRP A 266 4.60 6.46 15.08
CA TRP A 266 5.61 7.48 14.83
C TRP A 266 5.76 7.79 13.33
N ILE A 267 5.91 6.77 12.49
CA ILE A 267 6.06 7.03 11.05
C ILE A 267 4.82 7.68 10.45
N THR A 268 3.64 7.30 10.90
CA THR A 268 2.39 7.95 10.46
C THR A 268 2.37 9.43 10.83
N ASP A 269 2.75 9.78 12.06
CA ASP A 269 2.83 11.18 12.51
C ASP A 269 3.86 11.99 11.68
N GLU A 270 5.00 11.39 11.29
CA GLU A 270 5.98 12.05 10.42
C GLU A 270 5.44 12.24 8.98
N LEU A 271 4.76 11.23 8.42
CA LEU A 271 4.16 11.32 7.08
C LEU A 271 3.01 12.35 7.02
N VAL A 272 2.22 12.47 8.08
CA VAL A 272 1.21 13.52 8.20
C VAL A 272 1.86 14.91 8.18
N LYS A 273 2.99 15.11 8.88
CA LYS A 273 3.72 16.39 8.83
C LYS A 273 4.21 16.73 7.42
N VAL A 274 4.71 15.72 6.69
CA VAL A 274 5.11 15.92 5.28
C VAL A 274 3.91 16.29 4.41
N ALA A 275 2.77 15.59 4.60
CA ALA A 275 1.55 15.91 3.89
C ALA A 275 1.05 17.35 4.20
N ASP A 276 1.16 17.79 5.45
CA ASP A 276 0.84 19.15 5.85
C ASP A 276 1.74 20.18 5.18
N ALA A 277 3.04 19.89 5.11
CA ALA A 277 4.02 20.82 4.55
C ALA A 277 3.89 20.97 3.02
N HIS A 278 3.61 19.89 2.29
CA HIS A 278 3.71 19.85 0.84
C HIS A 278 2.39 19.57 0.10
N CYS A 279 1.51 18.78 0.70
CA CYS A 279 0.29 18.30 0.04
C CYS A 279 -1.00 18.99 0.52
N GLY A 280 -0.89 20.04 1.33
CA GLY A 280 -2.05 20.67 1.98
C GLY A 280 -2.82 19.72 2.89
N GLY A 281 -2.10 18.80 3.52
CA GLY A 281 -2.62 17.79 4.43
C GLY A 281 -3.23 16.56 3.76
N LYS A 282 -3.15 16.43 2.44
CA LYS A 282 -3.73 15.30 1.68
C LYS A 282 -2.79 14.10 1.75
N ILE A 283 -3.27 13.00 2.33
CA ILE A 283 -2.54 11.74 2.42
C ILE A 283 -3.48 10.57 2.15
N VAL A 284 -3.03 9.64 1.31
CA VAL A 284 -3.72 8.39 0.99
C VAL A 284 -2.87 7.24 1.49
N SER A 285 -3.47 6.28 2.18
CA SER A 285 -2.80 5.07 2.63
C SER A 285 -3.54 3.84 2.14
N VAL A 286 -2.81 2.81 1.72
CA VAL A 286 -3.37 1.57 1.18
C VAL A 286 -2.75 0.40 1.92
N LEU A 287 -3.58 -0.52 2.40
CA LEU A 287 -3.15 -1.73 3.11
C LEU A 287 -2.35 -2.64 2.18
N GLU A 288 -1.17 -3.07 2.64
CA GLU A 288 -0.34 -4.08 1.99
C GLU A 288 -0.21 -5.33 2.88
N GLY A 289 0.99 -5.66 3.35
CA GLY A 289 1.28 -6.83 4.17
C GLY A 289 0.86 -6.73 5.64
N GLY A 290 1.15 -7.79 6.37
CA GLY A 290 0.84 -8.00 7.79
C GLY A 290 0.07 -9.30 7.99
N TYR A 291 0.68 -10.28 8.66
CA TYR A 291 0.24 -11.69 8.66
C TYR A 291 0.04 -12.28 10.06
N ASP A 292 0.50 -11.62 11.12
CA ASP A 292 -0.05 -11.84 12.46
C ASP A 292 -1.30 -10.99 12.64
N LEU A 293 -2.45 -11.62 12.81
CA LEU A 293 -3.75 -10.94 12.82
C LEU A 293 -3.89 -9.92 13.95
N ASN A 294 -3.33 -10.20 15.11
CA ASN A 294 -3.41 -9.30 16.26
C ASN A 294 -2.47 -8.09 16.09
N ALA A 295 -1.25 -8.34 15.62
CA ALA A 295 -0.28 -7.29 15.34
C ALA A 295 -0.78 -6.38 14.21
N LEU A 296 -1.27 -6.97 13.11
CA LEU A 296 -1.86 -6.24 11.99
C LEU A 296 -3.02 -5.34 12.44
N ALA A 297 -3.97 -5.90 13.20
CA ALA A 297 -5.12 -5.15 13.70
C ALA A 297 -4.68 -3.97 14.58
N ALA A 298 -3.74 -4.19 15.51
CA ALA A 298 -3.25 -3.17 16.42
C ALA A 298 -2.41 -2.10 15.70
N ALA A 299 -1.52 -2.50 14.78
CA ALA A 299 -0.68 -1.59 14.01
C ALA A 299 -1.50 -0.76 13.02
N ALA A 300 -2.47 -1.36 12.31
CA ALA A 300 -3.41 -0.62 11.46
C ALA A 300 -4.26 0.39 12.26
N ALA A 301 -4.73 0.01 13.45
CA ALA A 301 -5.49 0.92 14.32
C ALA A 301 -4.66 2.14 14.74
N VAL A 302 -3.40 1.98 15.14
CA VAL A 302 -2.55 3.14 15.52
C VAL A 302 -2.21 4.00 14.30
N HIS A 303 -2.03 3.40 13.13
CA HIS A 303 -1.83 4.11 11.87
C HIS A 303 -3.06 4.97 11.51
N VAL A 304 -4.25 4.37 11.46
CA VAL A 304 -5.49 5.10 11.16
C VAL A 304 -5.77 6.20 12.18
N ARG A 305 -5.50 5.95 13.47
CA ARG A 305 -5.59 6.98 14.51
C ARG A 305 -4.64 8.16 14.25
N GLY A 306 -3.43 7.89 13.73
CA GLY A 306 -2.49 8.93 13.29
C GLY A 306 -3.06 9.77 12.15
N LEU A 307 -3.62 9.13 11.12
CA LEU A 307 -4.27 9.79 9.99
C LEU A 307 -5.47 10.67 10.42
N MET A 308 -6.23 10.25 11.45
CA MET A 308 -7.38 11.01 11.96
C MET A 308 -6.98 12.26 12.73
N ARG A 309 -5.75 12.35 13.25
CA ARG A 309 -5.25 13.52 14.02
C ARG A 309 -4.66 14.61 13.13
N GLY A 310 -4.31 14.28 11.91
CA GLY A 310 -3.72 15.19 10.93
C GLY A 310 -4.66 16.27 10.40
#